data_445ae323f0e753ca5da2bbd9b0e0763a
#
_entry.id   445ae323f0e753ca5da2bbd9b0e0763a
#
_cell.length_a   1.000
_cell.length_b   1.000
_cell.length_c   1.000
_cell.angle_alpha   90.00
_cell.angle_beta   90.00
_cell.angle_gamma   90.00
#
_symmetry.space_group_name_H-M   'P 1'
#
loop_
_entity.id
_entity.type
_entity.pdbx_description
1 polymer ?
#
loop_
_entity_poly.entity_id
_entity_poly.type
_entity_poly.pdbx_seq_one_letter_code
_entity_poly.pdbx_strand_id
1 'polypeptide(L)'
;MKRPFIAVTALTLATAISFTSVAEERPASEKRLHTVQINSLEDLKAYFRYDPERDIIVSGHRGGMMPGYPENCIESCEKTLSMMPTFFEIDFSFTKDSVMVLMHDLTIDRTTNGKGRVADYTYEELQRFRLVDRDGNVTDYRIPTLAEVLEWGKDKVAFNFDNKYINTKGVGEAERRRALDYYVEQLLPGGAWSEYHNIFLSVRSLDEALYYWNAGVRNAMFCIEISTPEQFRAFERSGIPWSYLIAASRKAMDPAMTEIYEKLHDRGVMVIVSITGSADRVKDRRDRRVEYLRTLLSEPDI
;
A
#
# COMPACT_ATOMS: atom_id res chain seq x y z
N MET A 1 4.02 62.57 42.67
CA MET A 1 3.16 62.13 43.77
C MET A 1 3.45 60.72 44.11
N LYS A 2 3.94 60.46 45.31
CA LYS A 2 4.49 59.18 45.79
C LYS A 2 3.36 58.28 46.24
N ARG A 3 3.43 57.00 45.86
CA ARG A 3 2.59 55.86 46.35
C ARG A 3 3.20 55.35 47.68
N PRO A 4 2.43 55.05 48.73
CA PRO A 4 2.95 54.40 49.92
C PRO A 4 2.95 52.87 49.77
N PHE A 5 4.03 52.25 50.25
CA PHE A 5 4.19 50.76 50.44
C PHE A 5 3.36 50.38 51.70
N ILE A 6 2.65 49.26 51.57
CA ILE A 6 2.10 48.51 52.70
C ILE A 6 2.79 47.16 52.76
N ALA A 7 3.54 46.94 53.84
CA ALA A 7 4.14 45.64 54.14
C ALA A 7 3.10 44.77 54.87
N VAL A 8 2.85 43.56 54.38
CA VAL A 8 2.09 42.52 55.06
C VAL A 8 3.03 41.41 55.44
N THR A 9 3.21 41.22 56.74
CA THR A 9 3.98 40.11 57.32
C THR A 9 3.16 38.81 57.20
N ALA A 10 3.64 37.81 56.48
CA ALA A 10 3.03 36.51 56.43
C ALA A 10 3.67 35.58 57.45
N LEU A 11 2.83 35.05 58.32
CA LEU A 11 3.14 34.02 59.32
C LEU A 11 3.25 32.67 58.62
N THR A 12 4.41 32.06 58.69
CA THR A 12 4.66 30.71 58.17
C THR A 12 4.12 29.65 59.09
N LEU A 13 3.13 28.90 58.64
CA LEU A 13 2.75 27.63 59.24
C LEU A 13 3.21 26.52 58.27
N ALA A 14 4.28 25.83 58.62
CA ALA A 14 4.82 24.68 57.86
C ALA A 14 4.01 23.45 58.22
N THR A 15 3.11 23.05 57.33
CA THR A 15 2.59 21.67 57.28
C THR A 15 3.29 20.91 56.17
N ALA A 16 4.11 19.95 56.57
CA ALA A 16 4.77 19.03 55.65
C ALA A 16 3.70 18.10 55.02
N ILE A 17 3.30 18.36 53.79
CA ILE A 17 2.54 17.43 52.98
C ILE A 17 3.56 16.64 52.15
N SER A 18 3.75 15.38 52.53
CA SER A 18 4.52 14.42 51.71
C SER A 18 3.76 14.16 50.40
N PHE A 19 4.18 14.78 49.33
CA PHE A 19 3.78 14.39 48.00
C PHE A 19 4.56 13.13 47.65
N THR A 20 3.95 11.93 47.83
CA THR A 20 4.32 10.78 47.06
C THR A 20 3.95 11.07 45.61
N SER A 21 4.93 11.38 44.78
CA SER A 21 4.75 11.41 43.33
C SER A 21 4.42 10.00 42.89
N VAL A 22 3.14 9.70 42.71
CA VAL A 22 2.72 8.64 41.82
C VAL A 22 3.14 9.14 40.45
N ALA A 23 4.21 8.57 39.93
CA ALA A 23 4.53 8.72 38.52
C ALA A 23 3.32 8.14 37.78
N GLU A 24 2.45 9.02 37.25
CA GLU A 24 1.51 8.63 36.21
C GLU A 24 2.36 8.07 35.09
N GLU A 25 2.37 6.76 34.91
CA GLU A 25 2.84 6.13 33.69
C GLU A 25 2.02 6.76 32.57
N ARG A 26 2.65 7.67 31.80
CA ARG A 26 2.06 8.14 30.55
C ARG A 26 1.71 6.90 29.75
N PRO A 27 0.48 6.77 29.24
CA PRO A 27 0.13 5.68 28.35
C PRO A 27 1.18 5.65 27.24
N ALA A 28 1.66 4.45 26.92
CA ALA A 28 2.66 4.23 25.87
C ALA A 28 2.27 5.09 24.68
N SER A 29 3.13 6.03 24.29
CA SER A 29 2.86 7.02 23.26
C SER A 29 2.27 6.29 22.06
N GLU A 30 1.04 6.63 21.67
CA GLU A 30 0.46 6.18 20.41
C GLU A 30 1.54 6.40 19.36
N LYS A 31 2.02 5.31 18.76
CA LYS A 31 3.06 5.39 17.73
C LYS A 31 2.51 6.23 16.60
N ARG A 32 3.06 7.43 16.42
CA ARG A 32 2.64 8.31 15.33
C ARG A 32 2.85 7.58 14.01
N LEU A 33 1.77 7.32 13.29
CA LEU A 33 1.83 6.74 11.96
C LEU A 33 2.16 7.84 10.94
N HIS A 34 3.00 7.51 9.97
CA HIS A 34 3.33 8.37 8.84
C HIS A 34 2.27 8.20 7.75
N THR A 35 1.08 8.76 7.98
CA THR A 35 -0.05 8.67 7.06
C THR A 35 0.00 9.76 6.01
N VAL A 36 -0.64 9.51 4.87
CA VAL A 36 -0.92 10.50 3.83
C VAL A 36 -2.43 10.78 3.82
N GLN A 37 -2.81 12.03 3.50
CA GLN A 37 -4.23 12.40 3.42
C GLN A 37 -4.69 12.25 1.98
N ILE A 38 -5.55 11.26 1.71
CA ILE A 38 -6.14 11.02 0.39
C ILE A 38 -7.65 10.93 0.56
N ASN A 39 -8.32 12.10 0.45
CA ASN A 39 -9.76 12.23 0.68
C ASN A 39 -10.54 12.31 -0.65
N SER A 40 -9.81 12.38 -1.76
CA SER A 40 -10.39 12.48 -3.11
C SER A 40 -9.48 11.81 -4.13
N LEU A 41 -10.01 11.55 -5.32
CA LEU A 41 -9.22 11.07 -6.45
C LEU A 41 -8.14 12.11 -6.85
N GLU A 42 -8.42 13.39 -6.70
CA GLU A 42 -7.44 14.44 -7.02
C GLU A 42 -6.28 14.43 -6.02
N ASP A 43 -6.51 14.09 -4.75
CA ASP A 43 -5.44 13.87 -3.77
C ASP A 43 -4.60 12.65 -4.14
N LEU A 44 -5.23 11.55 -4.59
CA LEU A 44 -4.52 10.36 -5.08
C LEU A 44 -3.64 10.69 -6.29
N LYS A 45 -4.17 11.43 -7.27
CA LYS A 45 -3.42 11.89 -8.45
C LYS A 45 -2.27 12.82 -8.05
N ALA A 46 -2.49 13.73 -7.11
CA ALA A 46 -1.46 14.62 -6.61
C ALA A 46 -0.37 13.85 -5.85
N TYR A 47 -0.75 12.81 -5.09
CA TYR A 47 0.19 11.95 -4.39
C TYR A 47 1.10 11.17 -5.33
N PHE A 48 0.60 10.69 -6.48
CA PHE A 48 1.37 9.94 -7.47
C PHE A 48 1.83 10.79 -8.68
N ARG A 49 1.68 12.11 -8.62
CA ARG A 49 2.26 12.97 -9.63
C ARG A 49 3.78 13.03 -9.44
N TYR A 50 4.52 12.85 -10.53
CA TYR A 50 5.97 13.04 -10.51
C TYR A 50 6.35 14.48 -10.12
N ASP A 51 7.28 14.59 -9.19
CA ASP A 51 7.83 15.83 -8.69
C ASP A 51 9.31 15.58 -8.34
N PRO A 52 10.29 16.19 -9.04
CA PRO A 52 11.71 15.94 -8.80
C PRO A 52 12.19 16.43 -7.42
N GLU A 53 11.44 17.33 -6.77
CA GLU A 53 11.80 17.85 -5.44
C GLU A 53 11.20 17.01 -4.29
N ARG A 54 10.42 15.99 -4.62
CA ARG A 54 9.77 15.14 -3.62
C ARG A 54 10.67 13.99 -3.23
N ASP A 55 10.64 13.65 -1.94
CA ASP A 55 11.22 12.41 -1.43
C ASP A 55 10.63 11.18 -2.11
N ILE A 56 11.46 10.15 -2.24
CA ILE A 56 11.06 8.86 -2.84
C ILE A 56 9.88 8.26 -2.08
N ILE A 57 8.85 7.85 -2.80
CA ILE A 57 7.70 7.14 -2.26
C ILE A 57 8.00 5.64 -2.27
N VAL A 58 7.82 4.98 -1.12
CA VAL A 58 8.10 3.56 -0.95
C VAL A 58 6.80 2.75 -1.03
N SER A 59 6.85 1.61 -1.73
CA SER A 59 5.78 0.61 -1.73
C SER A 59 6.03 -0.44 -0.65
N GLY A 60 5.08 -0.62 0.24
CA GLY A 60 5.03 -1.74 1.16
C GLY A 60 4.42 -2.96 0.48
N HIS A 61 5.24 -3.79 -0.18
CA HIS A 61 4.79 -5.03 -0.83
C HIS A 61 4.15 -5.94 0.22
N ARG A 62 2.88 -6.27 0.04
CA ARG A 62 2.03 -7.05 0.95
C ARG A 62 2.02 -6.51 2.39
N GLY A 63 2.01 -5.19 2.55
CA GLY A 63 2.02 -4.54 3.86
C GLY A 63 3.39 -4.34 4.49
N GLY A 64 4.51 -4.83 3.88
CA GLY A 64 5.88 -4.60 4.33
C GLY A 64 6.63 -5.81 4.87
N MET A 65 5.99 -6.90 5.26
CA MET A 65 6.56 -8.22 5.62
C MET A 65 7.83 -8.17 6.51
N MET A 66 7.70 -7.73 7.73
CA MET A 66 8.80 -7.72 8.70
C MET A 66 8.75 -8.93 9.63
N PRO A 67 9.87 -9.31 10.32
CA PRO A 67 9.84 -10.31 11.38
C PRO A 67 8.76 -9.99 12.42
N GLY A 68 7.90 -10.97 12.76
CA GLY A 68 6.76 -10.80 13.64
C GLY A 68 5.53 -10.11 13.02
N TYR A 69 5.63 -9.68 11.74
CA TYR A 69 4.55 -9.00 11.02
C TYR A 69 4.31 -9.70 9.68
N PRO A 70 3.30 -10.58 9.58
CA PRO A 70 2.98 -11.33 8.38
C PRO A 70 2.60 -10.45 7.18
N GLU A 71 2.71 -11.01 5.97
CA GLU A 71 2.20 -10.35 4.77
C GLU A 71 0.67 -10.23 4.78
N ASN A 72 0.16 -9.22 4.08
CA ASN A 72 -1.26 -9.02 3.84
C ASN A 72 -2.11 -8.93 5.14
N CYS A 73 -1.64 -8.17 6.13
CA CYS A 73 -2.41 -7.87 7.34
C CYS A 73 -2.25 -6.39 7.75
N ILE A 74 -3.23 -5.89 8.49
CA ILE A 74 -3.29 -4.49 8.94
C ILE A 74 -2.08 -4.17 9.83
N GLU A 75 -1.72 -5.06 10.72
CA GLU A 75 -0.64 -4.87 11.69
C GLU A 75 0.73 -4.71 11.01
N SER A 76 0.94 -5.38 9.86
CA SER A 76 2.14 -5.18 9.04
C SER A 76 2.17 -3.80 8.40
N CYS A 77 1.01 -3.34 7.90
CA CYS A 77 0.85 -1.99 7.37
C CYS A 77 1.12 -0.94 8.46
N GLU A 78 0.56 -1.09 9.65
CA GLU A 78 0.79 -0.19 10.79
C GLU A 78 2.25 -0.16 11.21
N LYS A 79 2.89 -1.33 11.27
CA LYS A 79 4.31 -1.43 11.57
C LYS A 79 5.14 -0.66 10.56
N THR A 80 4.84 -0.78 9.26
CA THR A 80 5.53 -0.06 8.20
C THR A 80 5.30 1.44 8.33
N LEU A 81 4.05 1.90 8.52
CA LEU A 81 3.72 3.32 8.72
C LEU A 81 4.33 3.92 9.99
N SER A 82 4.62 3.10 11.00
CA SER A 82 5.33 3.59 12.19
C SER A 82 6.79 3.96 11.91
N MET A 83 7.31 3.62 10.73
CA MET A 83 8.70 3.82 10.32
C MET A 83 8.84 4.87 9.21
N MET A 84 7.92 4.87 8.24
CA MET A 84 7.99 5.77 7.08
C MET A 84 6.63 5.90 6.37
N PRO A 85 6.41 7.01 5.62
CA PRO A 85 5.28 7.12 4.70
C PRO A 85 5.37 6.04 3.62
N THR A 86 4.26 5.34 3.37
CA THR A 86 4.26 4.18 2.48
C THR A 86 2.86 4.02 1.87
N PHE A 87 2.76 3.68 0.59
CA PHE A 87 1.57 3.07 0.03
C PHE A 87 1.72 1.55 0.04
N PHE A 88 0.62 0.82 0.02
CA PHE A 88 0.67 -0.64 0.14
C PHE A 88 0.18 -1.32 -1.13
N GLU A 89 0.95 -2.27 -1.60
CA GLU A 89 0.44 -3.30 -2.51
C GLU A 89 -0.15 -4.41 -1.67
N ILE A 90 -1.37 -4.82 -2.03
CA ILE A 90 -2.14 -5.85 -1.34
C ILE A 90 -2.74 -6.84 -2.34
N ASP A 91 -2.78 -8.08 -1.91
CA ASP A 91 -3.36 -9.19 -2.66
C ASP A 91 -4.62 -9.68 -1.97
N PHE A 92 -5.62 -10.09 -2.73
CA PHE A 92 -6.85 -10.65 -2.16
C PHE A 92 -7.40 -11.81 -2.98
N SER A 93 -8.13 -12.66 -2.27
CA SER A 93 -8.78 -13.87 -2.81
C SER A 93 -10.19 -14.01 -2.26
N PHE A 94 -11.02 -14.78 -2.96
CA PHE A 94 -12.38 -15.07 -2.52
C PHE A 94 -12.45 -16.34 -1.66
N THR A 95 -13.20 -16.25 -0.56
CA THR A 95 -13.63 -17.40 0.24
C THR A 95 -14.78 -18.15 -0.43
N LYS A 96 -15.15 -19.30 0.13
CA LYS A 96 -16.29 -20.12 -0.31
C LYS A 96 -17.62 -19.36 -0.27
N ASP A 97 -17.80 -18.48 0.69
CA ASP A 97 -18.97 -17.61 0.87
C ASP A 97 -18.80 -16.24 0.21
N SER A 98 -17.87 -16.12 -0.75
CA SER A 98 -17.62 -14.93 -1.56
C SER A 98 -17.17 -13.68 -0.79
N VAL A 99 -16.62 -13.85 0.41
CA VAL A 99 -15.96 -12.76 1.13
C VAL A 99 -14.55 -12.57 0.57
N MET A 100 -14.15 -11.32 0.30
CA MET A 100 -12.78 -11.01 -0.11
C MET A 100 -11.88 -10.89 1.11
N VAL A 101 -10.83 -11.68 1.15
CA VAL A 101 -9.82 -11.70 2.22
C VAL A 101 -8.44 -11.40 1.64
N LEU A 102 -7.57 -10.76 2.43
CA LEU A 102 -6.20 -10.55 2.00
C LEU A 102 -5.43 -11.87 2.01
N MET A 103 -5.05 -12.32 0.81
CA MET A 103 -4.26 -13.53 0.62
C MET A 103 -3.61 -13.54 -0.76
N HIS A 104 -2.30 -13.71 -0.80
CA HIS A 104 -1.56 -13.78 -2.06
C HIS A 104 -1.74 -15.11 -2.77
N ASP A 105 -1.59 -16.22 -2.04
CA ASP A 105 -1.66 -17.56 -2.61
C ASP A 105 -3.12 -18.04 -2.69
N LEU A 106 -3.42 -18.96 -3.60
CA LEU A 106 -4.74 -19.60 -3.65
C LEU A 106 -4.97 -20.56 -2.48
N THR A 107 -3.93 -20.86 -1.70
CA THR A 107 -3.97 -21.69 -0.49
C THR A 107 -3.46 -20.91 0.71
N ILE A 108 -3.90 -21.33 1.91
CA ILE A 108 -3.48 -20.73 3.19
C ILE A 108 -2.18 -21.34 3.75
N ASP A 109 -1.59 -22.31 3.06
CA ASP A 109 -0.53 -23.19 3.55
C ASP A 109 0.77 -22.49 3.95
N ARG A 110 1.16 -21.46 3.20
CA ARG A 110 2.44 -20.75 3.38
C ARG A 110 2.35 -19.65 4.44
N THR A 111 1.22 -18.99 4.51
CA THR A 111 1.06 -17.75 5.28
C THR A 111 0.20 -17.91 6.52
N THR A 112 -0.25 -19.15 6.81
CA THR A 112 -1.00 -19.45 8.02
C THR A 112 -0.53 -20.78 8.65
N ASN A 113 -1.02 -21.06 9.88
CA ASN A 113 -0.87 -22.35 10.52
C ASN A 113 -1.89 -23.39 10.03
N GLY A 114 -2.70 -23.07 9.01
CA GLY A 114 -3.68 -23.94 8.37
C GLY A 114 -3.18 -24.54 7.07
N LYS A 115 -4.06 -25.27 6.39
CA LYS A 115 -3.80 -25.89 5.08
C LYS A 115 -5.06 -25.86 4.23
N GLY A 116 -4.90 -25.86 2.90
CA GLY A 116 -5.99 -25.94 1.95
C GLY A 116 -6.24 -24.66 1.18
N ARG A 117 -7.20 -24.68 0.26
CA ARG A 117 -7.51 -23.55 -0.60
C ARG A 117 -8.36 -22.53 0.13
N VAL A 118 -8.13 -21.24 -0.11
CA VAL A 118 -8.96 -20.14 0.41
C VAL A 118 -10.43 -20.37 0.05
N ALA A 119 -10.71 -20.73 -1.20
CA ALA A 119 -12.06 -20.94 -1.72
C ALA A 119 -12.81 -22.17 -1.14
N ASP A 120 -12.14 -23.01 -0.36
CA ASP A 120 -12.79 -24.16 0.30
C ASP A 120 -13.34 -23.81 1.68
N TYR A 121 -12.97 -22.63 2.23
CA TYR A 121 -13.37 -22.16 3.55
C TYR A 121 -14.32 -20.96 3.45
N THR A 122 -15.29 -20.88 4.37
CA THR A 122 -15.98 -19.62 4.66
C THR A 122 -15.05 -18.66 5.39
N TYR A 123 -15.38 -17.37 5.42
CA TYR A 123 -14.60 -16.39 6.18
C TYR A 123 -14.55 -16.75 7.68
N GLU A 124 -15.67 -17.18 8.26
CA GLU A 124 -15.74 -17.62 9.65
C GLU A 124 -14.79 -18.80 9.92
N GLU A 125 -14.75 -19.78 9.03
CA GLU A 125 -13.84 -20.92 9.13
C GLU A 125 -12.37 -20.51 9.04
N LEU A 126 -12.03 -19.50 8.24
CA LEU A 126 -10.66 -18.97 8.15
C LEU A 126 -10.20 -18.29 9.44
N GLN A 127 -11.11 -17.74 10.25
CA GLN A 127 -10.76 -17.03 11.49
C GLN A 127 -10.15 -17.92 12.58
N ARG A 128 -10.25 -19.24 12.46
CA ARG A 128 -9.56 -20.19 13.36
C ARG A 128 -8.06 -20.27 13.15
N PHE A 129 -7.57 -19.86 11.95
CA PHE A 129 -6.15 -19.89 11.62
C PHE A 129 -5.46 -18.59 12.05
N ARG A 130 -4.14 -18.70 12.24
CA ARG A 130 -3.27 -17.57 12.57
C ARG A 130 -2.29 -17.36 11.44
N LEU A 131 -1.99 -16.09 11.14
CA LEU A 131 -0.97 -15.73 10.17
C LEU A 131 0.42 -16.13 10.68
N VAL A 132 1.27 -16.49 9.73
CA VAL A 132 2.67 -16.88 9.95
C VAL A 132 3.55 -15.84 9.29
N ASP A 133 4.57 -15.35 10.02
CA ASP A 133 5.51 -14.39 9.47
C ASP A 133 6.49 -15.05 8.47
N ARG A 134 7.31 -14.23 7.81
CA ARG A 134 8.29 -14.70 6.82
C ARG A 134 9.34 -15.68 7.35
N ASP A 135 9.55 -15.72 8.66
CA ASP A 135 10.53 -16.57 9.33
C ASP A 135 9.88 -17.88 9.85
N GLY A 136 8.57 -18.07 9.62
CA GLY A 136 7.81 -19.26 9.97
C GLY A 136 7.18 -19.22 11.37
N ASN A 137 7.22 -18.07 12.05
CA ASN A 137 6.63 -17.93 13.39
C ASN A 137 5.13 -17.68 13.28
N VAL A 138 4.33 -18.44 14.03
CA VAL A 138 2.90 -18.20 14.17
C VAL A 138 2.68 -16.95 15.02
N THR A 139 1.86 -16.03 14.54
CA THR A 139 1.48 -14.81 15.24
C THR A 139 0.07 -14.89 15.81
N ASP A 140 -0.37 -13.88 16.55
CA ASP A 140 -1.77 -13.78 17.01
C ASP A 140 -2.70 -13.16 15.95
N TYR A 141 -2.15 -12.71 14.82
CA TYR A 141 -2.88 -12.02 13.76
C TYR A 141 -3.70 -12.99 12.91
N ARG A 142 -4.78 -12.46 12.36
CA ARG A 142 -5.75 -13.22 11.56
C ARG A 142 -5.79 -12.71 10.13
N ILE A 143 -6.37 -13.48 9.23
CA ILE A 143 -6.62 -13.07 7.85
C ILE A 143 -7.70 -11.98 7.87
N PRO A 144 -7.40 -10.73 7.46
CA PRO A 144 -8.40 -9.67 7.39
C PRO A 144 -9.23 -9.77 6.11
N THR A 145 -10.44 -9.22 6.13
CA THR A 145 -11.20 -8.95 4.91
C THR A 145 -10.64 -7.72 4.18
N LEU A 146 -10.87 -7.65 2.88
CA LEU A 146 -10.55 -6.44 2.11
C LEU A 146 -11.32 -5.22 2.63
N ALA A 147 -12.59 -5.42 3.06
CA ALA A 147 -13.41 -4.34 3.61
C ALA A 147 -12.79 -3.76 4.91
N GLU A 148 -12.32 -4.60 5.83
CA GLU A 148 -11.62 -4.15 7.05
C GLU A 148 -10.35 -3.35 6.72
N VAL A 149 -9.59 -3.80 5.73
CA VAL A 149 -8.35 -3.11 5.30
C VAL A 149 -8.64 -1.77 4.63
N LEU A 150 -9.67 -1.71 3.78
CA LEU A 150 -10.08 -0.46 3.14
C LEU A 150 -10.60 0.55 4.15
N GLU A 151 -11.43 0.12 5.11
CA GLU A 151 -11.92 0.99 6.17
C GLU A 151 -10.79 1.47 7.09
N TRP A 152 -9.86 0.57 7.45
CA TRP A 152 -8.65 0.95 8.19
C TRP A 152 -7.81 1.98 7.44
N GLY A 153 -7.60 1.78 6.14
CA GLY A 153 -6.72 2.62 5.30
C GLY A 153 -7.37 3.87 4.75
N LYS A 154 -8.68 4.05 4.96
CA LYS A 154 -9.42 5.23 4.50
C LYS A 154 -8.76 6.51 5.02
N ASP A 155 -8.50 7.46 4.11
CA ASP A 155 -7.88 8.74 4.40
C ASP A 155 -6.46 8.67 5.03
N LYS A 156 -5.81 7.50 5.01
CA LYS A 156 -4.49 7.28 5.63
C LYS A 156 -3.41 6.85 4.68
N VAL A 157 -3.75 6.02 3.68
CA VAL A 157 -2.78 5.39 2.77
C VAL A 157 -3.39 5.20 1.39
N ALA A 158 -2.54 5.00 0.37
CA ALA A 158 -2.97 4.48 -0.92
C ALA A 158 -2.77 2.97 -1.00
N PHE A 159 -3.66 2.29 -1.71
CA PHE A 159 -3.60 0.86 -1.98
C PHE A 159 -3.42 0.57 -3.46
N ASN A 160 -2.42 -0.24 -3.77
CA ASN A 160 -2.26 -0.91 -5.05
C ASN A 160 -2.92 -2.29 -4.99
N PHE A 161 -3.98 -2.48 -5.74
CA PHE A 161 -4.65 -3.77 -5.85
C PHE A 161 -3.93 -4.67 -6.85
N ASP A 162 -3.24 -5.71 -6.39
CA ASP A 162 -2.78 -6.79 -7.26
C ASP A 162 -3.80 -7.92 -7.27
N ASN A 163 -4.52 -8.00 -8.38
CA ASN A 163 -5.59 -8.94 -8.56
C ASN A 163 -5.08 -10.33 -8.90
N LYS A 164 -4.98 -11.21 -7.92
CA LYS A 164 -4.48 -12.56 -8.11
C LYS A 164 -5.34 -13.44 -9.03
N TYR A 165 -6.67 -13.28 -9.00
CA TYR A 165 -7.54 -14.03 -9.92
C TYR A 165 -7.29 -13.69 -11.37
N ILE A 166 -6.96 -12.44 -11.69
CA ILE A 166 -6.60 -12.02 -13.03
C ILE A 166 -5.17 -12.44 -13.37
N ASN A 167 -4.25 -12.36 -12.41
CA ASN A 167 -2.82 -12.51 -12.63
C ASN A 167 -2.30 -13.94 -12.43
N THR A 168 -3.07 -14.83 -11.79
CA THR A 168 -2.60 -16.19 -11.48
C THR A 168 -2.59 -17.10 -12.72
N LYS A 169 -1.47 -17.78 -12.92
CA LYS A 169 -1.33 -18.81 -13.95
C LYS A 169 -2.30 -19.97 -13.67
N GLY A 170 -3.07 -20.36 -14.68
CA GLY A 170 -4.04 -21.46 -14.55
C GLY A 170 -5.49 -21.01 -14.33
N VAL A 171 -5.73 -19.72 -14.08
CA VAL A 171 -7.09 -19.15 -14.10
C VAL A 171 -7.55 -19.02 -15.55
N GLY A 172 -8.72 -19.56 -15.86
CA GLY A 172 -9.30 -19.55 -17.21
C GLY A 172 -9.78 -18.15 -17.63
N GLU A 173 -9.88 -17.90 -18.94
CA GLU A 173 -10.29 -16.59 -19.47
C GLU A 173 -11.68 -16.16 -18.98
N ALA A 174 -12.65 -17.11 -18.95
CA ALA A 174 -13.98 -16.82 -18.45
C ALA A 174 -14.02 -16.42 -16.96
N GLU A 175 -13.13 -17.02 -16.14
CA GLU A 175 -13.01 -16.68 -14.71
C GLU A 175 -12.35 -15.33 -14.53
N ARG A 176 -11.31 -15.03 -15.30
CA ARG A 176 -10.67 -13.70 -15.33
C ARG A 176 -11.68 -12.62 -15.72
N ARG A 177 -12.50 -12.88 -16.73
CA ARG A 177 -13.52 -11.93 -17.17
C ARG A 177 -14.54 -11.66 -16.07
N ARG A 178 -15.05 -12.70 -15.40
CA ARG A 178 -15.96 -12.52 -14.27
C ARG A 178 -15.33 -11.71 -13.14
N ALA A 179 -14.04 -11.91 -12.84
CA ALA A 179 -13.33 -11.12 -11.85
C ALA A 179 -13.22 -9.65 -12.27
N LEU A 180 -12.90 -9.37 -13.54
CA LEU A 180 -12.87 -8.01 -14.08
C LEU A 180 -14.25 -7.33 -14.02
N ASP A 181 -15.30 -8.03 -14.43
CA ASP A 181 -16.67 -7.53 -14.36
C ASP A 181 -17.06 -7.18 -12.91
N TYR A 182 -16.73 -8.08 -11.97
CA TYR A 182 -16.98 -7.84 -10.55
C TYR A 182 -16.26 -6.59 -10.04
N TYR A 183 -14.97 -6.39 -10.37
CA TYR A 183 -14.23 -5.21 -9.91
C TYR A 183 -14.75 -3.91 -10.52
N VAL A 184 -15.16 -3.96 -11.78
CA VAL A 184 -15.86 -2.83 -12.41
C VAL A 184 -17.10 -2.46 -11.60
N GLU A 185 -17.95 -3.44 -11.26
CA GLU A 185 -19.16 -3.22 -10.46
C GLU A 185 -18.84 -2.61 -9.08
N GLN A 186 -17.77 -3.09 -8.42
CA GLN A 186 -17.39 -2.55 -7.11
C GLN A 186 -16.89 -1.09 -7.18
N LEU A 187 -16.24 -0.69 -8.28
CA LEU A 187 -15.69 0.65 -8.46
C LEU A 187 -16.71 1.66 -9.01
N LEU A 188 -17.75 1.21 -9.67
CA LEU A 188 -18.79 2.10 -10.20
C LEU A 188 -19.67 2.67 -9.08
N PRO A 189 -20.37 3.81 -9.30
CA PRO A 189 -21.26 4.39 -8.31
C PRO A 189 -22.27 3.38 -7.76
N GLY A 190 -22.33 3.25 -6.44
CA GLY A 190 -23.15 2.26 -5.73
C GLY A 190 -22.45 0.93 -5.44
N GLY A 191 -21.28 0.68 -6.00
CA GLY A 191 -20.43 -0.46 -5.63
C GLY A 191 -19.69 -0.24 -4.30
N ALA A 192 -19.27 -1.32 -3.67
CA ALA A 192 -18.67 -1.27 -2.33
C ALA A 192 -17.35 -0.47 -2.25
N TRP A 193 -16.66 -0.27 -3.38
CA TRP A 193 -15.41 0.49 -3.42
C TRP A 193 -15.56 1.90 -3.99
N SER A 194 -16.77 2.31 -4.34
CA SER A 194 -17.03 3.61 -4.97
C SER A 194 -16.67 4.80 -4.10
N GLU A 195 -16.73 4.63 -2.77
CA GLU A 195 -16.46 5.68 -1.79
C GLU A 195 -14.97 5.72 -1.33
N TYR A 196 -14.15 4.78 -1.82
CA TYR A 196 -12.71 4.77 -1.51
C TYR A 196 -11.94 5.45 -2.64
N HIS A 197 -11.25 6.55 -2.33
CA HIS A 197 -10.51 7.37 -3.29
C HIS A 197 -9.00 7.11 -3.28
N ASN A 198 -8.57 6.11 -2.53
CA ASN A 198 -7.17 5.77 -2.28
C ASN A 198 -6.71 4.48 -2.98
N ILE A 199 -7.46 4.05 -4.01
CA ILE A 199 -7.21 2.79 -4.74
C ILE A 199 -6.58 3.08 -6.10
N PHE A 200 -5.55 2.32 -6.46
CA PHE A 200 -5.12 2.17 -7.83
C PHE A 200 -4.94 0.69 -8.19
N LEU A 201 -5.08 0.36 -9.45
CA LEU A 201 -5.16 -1.00 -9.95
C LEU A 201 -3.87 -1.38 -10.67
N SER A 202 -3.19 -2.43 -10.23
CA SER A 202 -2.18 -3.09 -11.04
C SER A 202 -2.86 -3.84 -12.18
N VAL A 203 -2.67 -3.38 -13.41
CA VAL A 203 -3.23 -3.97 -14.63
C VAL A 203 -2.13 -4.56 -15.50
N ARG A 204 -2.43 -5.69 -16.16
CA ARG A 204 -1.44 -6.44 -16.96
C ARG A 204 -1.11 -5.79 -18.30
N SER A 205 -2.03 -4.99 -18.80
CA SER A 205 -1.92 -4.39 -20.13
C SER A 205 -2.77 -3.13 -20.25
N LEU A 206 -2.52 -2.37 -21.30
CA LEU A 206 -3.36 -1.24 -21.66
C LEU A 206 -4.81 -1.68 -21.96
N ASP A 207 -5.01 -2.86 -22.57
CA ASP A 207 -6.36 -3.37 -22.86
C ASP A 207 -7.18 -3.59 -21.59
N GLU A 208 -6.53 -4.07 -20.52
CA GLU A 208 -7.19 -4.20 -19.21
C GLU A 208 -7.53 -2.84 -18.60
N ALA A 209 -6.64 -1.85 -18.70
CA ALA A 209 -6.95 -0.48 -18.28
C ALA A 209 -8.11 0.12 -19.08
N LEU A 210 -8.10 -0.09 -20.40
CA LEU A 210 -9.18 0.35 -21.29
C LEU A 210 -10.51 -0.35 -20.96
N TYR A 211 -10.47 -1.60 -20.50
CA TYR A 211 -11.67 -2.30 -20.05
C TYR A 211 -12.35 -1.56 -18.90
N TYR A 212 -11.59 -1.22 -17.84
CA TYR A 212 -12.10 -0.41 -16.73
C TYR A 212 -12.53 0.98 -17.18
N TRP A 213 -11.69 1.64 -18.00
CA TRP A 213 -11.96 2.99 -18.48
C TRP A 213 -13.24 3.08 -19.31
N ASN A 214 -13.45 2.16 -20.26
CA ASN A 214 -14.63 2.11 -21.12
C ASN A 214 -15.90 1.72 -20.36
N ALA A 215 -15.77 0.96 -19.26
CA ALA A 215 -16.86 0.66 -18.35
C ALA A 215 -17.28 1.86 -17.47
N GLY A 216 -16.51 2.96 -17.48
CA GLY A 216 -16.85 4.18 -16.74
C GLY A 216 -16.12 4.34 -15.40
N VAL A 217 -15.17 3.48 -15.05
CA VAL A 217 -14.37 3.63 -13.83
C VAL A 217 -13.55 4.91 -13.91
N ARG A 218 -13.73 5.80 -12.93
CA ARG A 218 -13.09 7.11 -12.84
C ARG A 218 -12.58 7.45 -11.43
N ASN A 219 -12.78 6.59 -10.47
CA ASN A 219 -12.40 6.76 -9.06
C ASN A 219 -11.12 6.01 -8.67
N ALA A 220 -10.41 5.43 -9.62
CA ALA A 220 -9.15 4.73 -9.42
C ALA A 220 -8.13 5.11 -10.50
N MET A 221 -6.83 5.03 -10.18
CA MET A 221 -5.74 5.14 -11.13
C MET A 221 -5.32 3.76 -11.63
N PHE A 222 -4.48 3.71 -12.68
CA PHE A 222 -3.98 2.47 -13.27
C PHE A 222 -2.47 2.40 -13.18
N CYS A 223 -1.93 1.30 -12.66
CA CYS A 223 -0.51 1.01 -12.67
C CYS A 223 -0.21 0.07 -13.83
N ILE A 224 0.50 0.55 -14.85
CA ILE A 224 0.75 -0.16 -16.11
C ILE A 224 2.24 -0.22 -16.37
N GLU A 225 2.75 -1.38 -16.81
CA GLU A 225 4.14 -1.48 -17.27
C GLU A 225 4.32 -0.72 -18.59
N ILE A 226 5.20 0.31 -18.58
CA ILE A 226 5.63 1.06 -19.75
C ILE A 226 7.16 0.97 -19.85
N SER A 227 7.62 0.04 -20.68
CA SER A 227 9.03 -0.31 -20.84
C SER A 227 9.50 -0.23 -22.28
N THR A 228 8.64 0.23 -23.20
CA THR A 228 9.00 0.41 -24.62
C THR A 228 8.36 1.68 -25.20
N PRO A 229 8.96 2.26 -26.25
CA PRO A 229 8.36 3.38 -26.97
C PRO A 229 6.99 3.06 -27.58
N GLU A 230 6.73 1.80 -27.94
CA GLU A 230 5.45 1.33 -28.45
C GLU A 230 4.37 1.41 -27.39
N GLN A 231 4.66 0.94 -26.16
CA GLN A 231 3.73 1.01 -25.02
C GLN A 231 3.43 2.47 -24.65
N PHE A 232 4.45 3.34 -24.62
CA PHE A 232 4.26 4.77 -24.40
C PHE A 232 3.30 5.37 -25.44
N ARG A 233 3.58 5.17 -26.74
CA ARG A 233 2.72 5.68 -27.82
C ARG A 233 1.31 5.06 -27.81
N ALA A 234 1.18 3.80 -27.39
CA ALA A 234 -0.12 3.14 -27.25
C ALA A 234 -0.94 3.81 -26.15
N PHE A 235 -0.33 4.08 -24.98
CA PHE A 235 -1.00 4.79 -23.90
C PHE A 235 -1.38 6.21 -24.32
N GLU A 236 -0.49 6.95 -24.97
CA GLU A 236 -0.76 8.30 -25.48
C GLU A 236 -2.01 8.36 -26.39
N ARG A 237 -2.25 7.32 -27.19
CA ARG A 237 -3.41 7.22 -28.08
C ARG A 237 -4.66 6.60 -27.43
N SER A 238 -4.57 6.14 -26.20
CA SER A 238 -5.65 5.39 -25.53
C SER A 238 -6.86 6.23 -25.15
N GLY A 239 -6.68 7.55 -25.03
CA GLY A 239 -7.69 8.46 -24.50
C GLY A 239 -7.77 8.48 -22.97
N ILE A 240 -7.02 7.64 -22.26
CA ILE A 240 -6.89 7.72 -20.80
C ILE A 240 -5.96 8.91 -20.49
N PRO A 241 -6.37 9.88 -19.65
CA PRO A 241 -5.49 10.99 -19.28
C PRO A 241 -4.25 10.50 -18.52
N TRP A 242 -3.11 11.15 -18.77
CA TRP A 242 -1.84 10.84 -18.09
C TRP A 242 -1.94 10.90 -16.56
N SER A 243 -2.81 11.76 -16.04
CA SER A 243 -3.06 11.87 -14.59
C SER A 243 -3.70 10.63 -13.94
N TYR A 244 -4.15 9.65 -14.73
CA TYR A 244 -4.64 8.35 -14.25
C TYR A 244 -3.59 7.25 -14.31
N LEU A 245 -2.39 7.54 -14.87
CA LEU A 245 -1.31 6.57 -15.01
C LEU A 245 -0.31 6.68 -13.87
N ILE A 246 0.03 5.52 -13.33
CA ILE A 246 1.27 5.25 -12.61
C ILE A 246 2.04 4.27 -13.49
N ALA A 247 3.25 4.63 -13.93
CA ALA A 247 4.02 3.71 -14.75
C ALA A 247 4.75 2.70 -13.85
N ALA A 248 4.75 1.42 -14.24
CA ALA A 248 5.57 0.40 -13.60
C ALA A 248 6.76 0.05 -14.49
N SER A 249 7.90 -0.25 -13.90
CA SER A 249 9.06 -0.77 -14.62
C SER A 249 9.79 -1.83 -13.80
N ARG A 250 10.19 -2.90 -14.50
CA ARG A 250 11.08 -3.94 -13.97
C ARG A 250 12.53 -3.75 -14.41
N LYS A 251 12.81 -2.68 -15.14
CA LYS A 251 14.10 -2.39 -15.78
C LYS A 251 14.73 -1.10 -15.26
N ALA A 252 14.57 -0.83 -13.97
CA ALA A 252 14.97 0.44 -13.35
C ALA A 252 16.40 0.90 -13.70
N MET A 253 17.34 -0.05 -13.78
CA MET A 253 18.76 0.22 -14.05
C MET A 253 19.17 -0.02 -15.53
N ASP A 254 18.22 -0.16 -16.43
CA ASP A 254 18.50 -0.28 -17.87
C ASP A 254 18.64 1.13 -18.47
N PRO A 255 19.83 1.52 -18.95
CA PRO A 255 20.04 2.84 -19.56
C PRO A 255 19.09 3.12 -20.74
N ALA A 256 18.57 2.07 -21.40
CA ALA A 256 17.59 2.22 -22.48
C ALA A 256 16.23 2.75 -21.98
N MET A 257 16.01 2.75 -20.68
CA MET A 257 14.78 3.28 -20.08
C MET A 257 14.82 4.79 -19.82
N THR A 258 15.98 5.43 -19.79
CA THR A 258 16.14 6.84 -19.44
C THR A 258 15.20 7.74 -20.28
N GLU A 259 15.25 7.62 -21.62
CA GLU A 259 14.38 8.40 -22.50
C GLU A 259 12.87 8.17 -22.24
N ILE A 260 12.49 6.95 -21.85
CA ILE A 260 11.09 6.63 -21.54
C ILE A 260 10.70 7.27 -20.20
N TYR A 261 11.57 7.22 -19.20
CA TYR A 261 11.32 7.84 -17.89
C TYR A 261 11.21 9.35 -18.03
N GLU A 262 12.12 10.02 -18.73
CA GLU A 262 12.05 11.46 -19.01
C GLU A 262 10.70 11.83 -19.64
N LYS A 263 10.28 11.11 -20.67
CA LYS A 263 8.98 11.35 -21.33
C LYS A 263 7.77 11.13 -20.40
N LEU A 264 7.83 10.17 -19.48
CA LEU A 264 6.79 9.94 -18.48
C LEU A 264 6.79 11.06 -17.44
N HIS A 265 7.95 11.47 -16.96
CA HIS A 265 8.13 12.57 -16.01
C HIS A 265 7.65 13.90 -16.60
N ASP A 266 7.93 14.21 -17.87
CA ASP A 266 7.41 15.38 -18.58
C ASP A 266 5.87 15.43 -18.62
N ARG A 267 5.22 14.27 -18.51
CA ARG A 267 3.75 14.15 -18.42
C ARG A 267 3.24 14.14 -16.97
N GLY A 268 4.14 14.32 -15.98
CA GLY A 268 3.84 14.25 -14.56
C GLY A 268 3.54 12.83 -14.07
N VAL A 269 3.99 11.79 -14.79
CA VAL A 269 3.76 10.39 -14.45
C VAL A 269 4.91 9.88 -13.59
N MET A 270 4.58 9.40 -12.39
CA MET A 270 5.52 8.69 -11.52
C MET A 270 5.81 7.30 -12.06
N VAL A 271 7.07 6.87 -11.94
CA VAL A 271 7.50 5.50 -12.28
C VAL A 271 7.78 4.71 -11.01
N ILE A 272 7.02 3.64 -10.80
CA ILE A 272 7.30 2.65 -9.74
C ILE A 272 8.28 1.63 -10.28
N VAL A 273 9.44 1.52 -9.65
CA VAL A 273 10.47 0.57 -10.03
C VAL A 273 10.50 -0.62 -9.07
N SER A 274 10.44 -1.85 -9.62
CA SER A 274 10.57 -3.05 -8.81
C SER A 274 12.04 -3.40 -8.62
N ILE A 275 12.50 -3.33 -7.38
CA ILE A 275 13.85 -3.74 -7.00
C ILE A 275 13.98 -5.25 -6.74
N THR A 276 12.87 -5.98 -6.68
CA THR A 276 12.87 -7.40 -6.34
C THR A 276 13.34 -8.29 -7.48
N GLY A 277 13.01 -7.95 -8.73
CA GLY A 277 13.32 -8.77 -9.90
C GLY A 277 14.80 -8.85 -10.28
N SER A 278 15.58 -7.81 -9.99
CA SER A 278 17.03 -7.76 -10.27
C SER A 278 17.87 -8.36 -9.14
N ALA A 279 17.41 -8.23 -7.90
CA ALA A 279 18.12 -8.69 -6.71
C ALA A 279 17.93 -10.20 -6.41
N ASP A 280 16.83 -10.79 -6.89
CA ASP A 280 16.46 -12.18 -6.56
C ASP A 280 17.30 -13.25 -7.27
N ARG A 281 18.08 -12.89 -8.27
CA ARG A 281 18.93 -13.84 -9.04
C ARG A 281 20.28 -14.11 -8.40
N VAL A 282 20.59 -13.53 -7.26
CA VAL A 282 21.91 -13.61 -6.65
C VAL A 282 21.87 -14.15 -5.24
N LYS A 283 22.79 -15.05 -4.91
CA LYS A 283 22.89 -15.80 -3.66
C LYS A 283 23.09 -14.91 -2.40
N ASP A 284 23.37 -13.63 -2.57
CA ASP A 284 23.68 -12.67 -1.49
C ASP A 284 22.66 -11.51 -1.51
N ARG A 285 21.41 -11.87 -1.17
CA ARG A 285 20.22 -11.03 -1.40
C ARG A 285 20.17 -9.74 -0.55
N ARG A 286 20.71 -9.75 0.67
CA ARG A 286 20.52 -8.65 1.62
C ARG A 286 21.44 -7.45 1.32
N ASP A 287 22.71 -7.70 1.13
CA ASP A 287 23.71 -6.63 0.96
C ASP A 287 23.55 -5.92 -0.39
N ARG A 288 23.17 -6.66 -1.43
CA ARG A 288 22.93 -6.08 -2.76
C ARG A 288 21.64 -5.28 -2.86
N ARG A 289 20.59 -5.58 -2.09
CA ARG A 289 19.39 -4.74 -2.02
C ARG A 289 19.72 -3.37 -1.41
N VAL A 290 20.54 -3.35 -0.37
CA VAL A 290 20.97 -2.11 0.27
C VAL A 290 21.88 -1.30 -0.67
N GLU A 291 22.79 -1.96 -1.38
CA GLU A 291 23.67 -1.32 -2.37
C GLU A 291 22.87 -0.80 -3.56
N TYR A 292 21.93 -1.60 -4.08
CA TYR A 292 21.03 -1.20 -5.16
C TYR A 292 20.15 -0.01 -4.76
N LEU A 293 19.58 -0.01 -3.56
CA LEU A 293 18.82 1.12 -3.02
C LEU A 293 19.70 2.35 -2.86
N ARG A 294 20.94 2.21 -2.38
CA ARG A 294 21.89 3.33 -2.30
C ARG A 294 22.21 3.90 -3.68
N THR A 295 22.40 3.04 -4.68
CA THR A 295 22.65 3.47 -6.06
C THR A 295 21.44 4.21 -6.61
N LEU A 296 20.22 3.67 -6.48
CA LEU A 296 18.98 4.34 -6.88
C LEU A 296 18.80 5.70 -6.19
N LEU A 297 19.11 5.78 -4.90
CA LEU A 297 19.01 7.01 -4.11
C LEU A 297 20.10 8.05 -4.43
N SER A 298 21.16 7.65 -5.12
CA SER A 298 22.26 8.52 -5.54
C SER A 298 22.18 8.96 -7.00
N GLU A 299 21.24 8.39 -7.79
CA GLU A 299 21.03 8.77 -9.18
C GLU A 299 20.01 9.93 -9.22
N PRO A 300 20.39 11.11 -9.74
CA PRO A 300 19.53 12.30 -9.73
C PRO A 300 18.32 12.22 -10.68
N ASP A 301 18.25 11.19 -11.54
CA ASP A 301 17.27 11.09 -12.64
C ASP A 301 16.24 9.93 -12.46
N ILE A 302 16.10 9.36 -11.24
CA ILE A 302 15.11 8.29 -10.98
C ILE A 302 14.03 8.76 -10.01
#